data_6d10a9a7692b7269f3eed70efee85955
#
_entry.id   6d10a9a7692b7269f3eed70efee85955
#
_cell.length_a   1.000
_cell.length_b   1.000
_cell.length_c   1.000
_cell.angle_alpha   90.00
_cell.angle_beta   90.00
_cell.angle_gamma   90.00
#
_symmetry.space_group_name_H-M   'P 1'
#
loop_
_entity.id
_entity.type
_entity.pdbx_description
1 polymer ?
#
loop_
_entity_poly.entity_id
_entity_poly.type
_entity_poly.pdbx_seq_one_letter_code
_entity_poly.pdbx_strand_id
1 'polypeptide(L)'
;MNKRIPLSAASIVPLLAGSCAGDPAVSVPENARPNIIFIFSDDLGIGDLSCYGATRVATPHIDRLAAQGQRFTNAYATSATSTPSRFGLLTGMYPWRLPNTQIAPGNSELIIDPECHTLADAMHDAGYVTGAVGKWHLGLGPVGGTDFNVEIRPDARDIGFDY
;
A
#
# COMPACT_ATOMS: atom_id res chain seq x y z
N MET A 1 50.79 -0.10 -56.01
CA MET A 1 51.56 -0.12 -54.71
C MET A 1 50.61 0.05 -53.56
N ASN A 2 50.22 -1.08 -52.97
CA ASN A 2 49.28 -1.10 -51.80
C ASN A 2 50.12 -1.11 -50.52
N LYS A 3 50.09 -0.04 -49.76
CA LYS A 3 50.65 0.01 -48.39
C LYS A 3 49.61 -0.45 -47.43
N ARG A 4 49.79 -1.62 -46.78
CA ARG A 4 49.05 -2.10 -45.66
C ARG A 4 49.55 -1.41 -44.39
N ILE A 5 48.62 -0.82 -43.61
CA ILE A 5 48.87 -0.24 -42.29
C ILE A 5 48.72 -1.39 -41.28
N PRO A 6 49.68 -1.63 -40.37
CA PRO A 6 49.49 -2.65 -39.33
C PRO A 6 48.55 -2.16 -38.23
N LEU A 7 47.55 -3.00 -37.86
CA LEU A 7 46.75 -2.79 -36.68
C LEU A 7 47.63 -3.05 -35.44
N SER A 8 47.76 -2.05 -34.59
CA SER A 8 48.35 -2.21 -33.26
C SER A 8 47.36 -2.90 -32.34
N ALA A 9 47.84 -3.92 -31.62
CA ALA A 9 47.07 -4.64 -30.61
C ALA A 9 46.74 -3.70 -29.45
N ALA A 10 45.45 -3.47 -29.23
CA ALA A 10 44.95 -2.78 -28.05
C ALA A 10 44.99 -3.77 -26.87
N SER A 11 45.78 -3.43 -25.87
CA SER A 11 45.82 -4.14 -24.59
C SER A 11 44.49 -3.98 -23.85
N ILE A 12 43.78 -5.08 -23.68
CA ILE A 12 42.59 -5.14 -22.84
C ILE A 12 43.05 -5.20 -21.37
N VAL A 13 42.84 -4.12 -20.64
CA VAL A 13 42.99 -4.11 -19.18
C VAL A 13 41.75 -4.76 -18.58
N PRO A 14 41.84 -5.84 -17.79
CA PRO A 14 40.68 -6.38 -17.11
C PRO A 14 40.27 -5.44 -16.00
N LEU A 15 39.06 -4.89 -16.14
CA LEU A 15 38.37 -4.13 -15.07
C LEU A 15 37.97 -5.15 -13.99
N LEU A 16 38.68 -5.16 -12.86
CA LEU A 16 38.28 -5.92 -11.68
C LEU A 16 36.98 -5.33 -11.17
N ALA A 17 35.85 -5.95 -11.53
CA ALA A 17 34.57 -5.71 -10.89
C ALA A 17 34.67 -6.18 -9.46
N GLY A 18 34.85 -5.27 -8.50
CA GLY A 18 34.69 -5.55 -7.09
C GLY A 18 33.28 -6.02 -6.84
N SER A 19 33.11 -7.31 -6.55
CA SER A 19 31.87 -7.86 -6.04
C SER A 19 31.60 -7.22 -4.68
N CYS A 20 30.63 -6.32 -4.62
CA CYS A 20 30.00 -5.97 -3.35
C CYS A 20 29.40 -7.29 -2.83
N ALA A 21 29.93 -7.81 -1.72
CA ALA A 21 29.29 -8.89 -0.99
C ALA A 21 27.92 -8.38 -0.52
N GLY A 22 26.88 -8.69 -1.29
CA GLY A 22 25.51 -8.52 -0.85
C GLY A 22 25.27 -9.48 0.31
N ASP A 23 24.54 -9.04 1.32
CA ASP A 23 24.05 -9.91 2.37
C ASP A 23 23.47 -11.19 1.74
N PRO A 24 23.65 -12.36 2.37
CA PRO A 24 23.13 -13.60 1.82
C PRO A 24 21.63 -13.45 1.62
N ALA A 25 21.18 -13.53 0.36
CA ALA A 25 19.78 -13.49 0.03
C ALA A 25 19.07 -14.57 0.87
N VAL A 26 18.18 -14.14 1.77
CA VAL A 26 17.32 -15.06 2.50
C VAL A 26 16.54 -15.82 1.43
N SER A 27 16.82 -17.11 1.30
CA SER A 27 16.09 -17.98 0.37
C SER A 27 14.67 -18.15 0.91
N VAL A 28 13.75 -17.38 0.34
CA VAL A 28 12.32 -17.58 0.60
C VAL A 28 11.92 -18.85 -0.16
N PRO A 29 11.32 -19.86 0.49
CA PRO A 29 10.81 -21.03 -0.21
C PRO A 29 9.89 -20.61 -1.35
N GLU A 30 9.97 -21.26 -2.52
CA GLU A 30 9.23 -20.92 -3.74
C GLU A 30 7.71 -20.84 -3.55
N ASN A 31 7.19 -21.46 -2.47
CA ASN A 31 5.77 -21.46 -2.10
C ASN A 31 5.47 -20.68 -0.80
N ALA A 32 6.41 -19.92 -0.24
CA ALA A 32 6.14 -19.14 0.96
C ALA A 32 5.40 -17.86 0.60
N ARG A 33 4.19 -17.70 1.12
CA ARG A 33 3.44 -16.44 1.01
C ARG A 33 4.08 -15.42 1.95
N PRO A 34 4.49 -14.24 1.45
CA PRO A 34 5.04 -13.20 2.32
C PRO A 34 3.93 -12.61 3.21
N ASN A 35 4.26 -12.22 4.42
CA ASN A 35 3.37 -11.36 5.20
C ASN A 35 3.26 -10.00 4.52
N ILE A 36 2.04 -9.44 4.49
CA ILE A 36 1.74 -8.16 3.87
C ILE A 36 1.30 -7.19 4.96
N ILE A 37 2.01 -6.08 5.08
CA ILE A 37 1.66 -4.98 5.97
C ILE A 37 1.33 -3.77 5.10
N PHE A 38 0.09 -3.31 5.18
CA PHE A 38 -0.40 -2.12 4.48
C PHE A 38 -0.54 -0.97 5.48
N ILE A 39 0.22 0.11 5.29
CA ILE A 39 0.17 1.31 6.15
C ILE A 39 -0.46 2.44 5.36
N PHE A 40 -1.64 2.86 5.79
CA PHE A 40 -2.39 3.95 5.17
C PHE A 40 -2.45 5.15 6.13
N SER A 41 -1.62 6.15 5.86
CA SER A 41 -1.56 7.36 6.68
C SER A 41 -2.71 8.31 6.37
N ASP A 42 -3.25 8.94 7.41
CA ASP A 42 -4.26 9.98 7.31
C ASP A 42 -3.58 11.35 7.32
N ASP A 43 -4.02 12.26 6.46
CA ASP A 43 -3.53 13.63 6.35
C ASP A 43 -2.00 13.78 6.13
N LEU A 44 -1.35 12.77 5.52
CA LEU A 44 0.06 12.81 5.18
C LEU A 44 0.25 13.17 3.70
N GLY A 45 0.85 14.32 3.44
CA GLY A 45 1.16 14.76 2.09
C GLY A 45 2.54 14.28 1.61
N ILE A 46 2.74 14.27 0.29
CA ILE A 46 4.03 13.95 -0.33
C ILE A 46 5.15 14.90 0.17
N GLY A 47 4.81 16.15 0.50
CA GLY A 47 5.73 17.15 1.03
C GLY A 47 6.13 16.96 2.50
N ASP A 48 5.57 15.96 3.20
CA ASP A 48 5.85 15.68 4.60
C ASP A 48 6.91 14.58 4.79
N LEU A 49 7.33 13.94 3.70
CA LEU A 49 8.29 12.85 3.73
C LEU A 49 9.65 13.27 3.17
N SER A 50 10.75 13.03 3.90
CA SER A 50 12.10 13.41 3.47
C SER A 50 12.55 12.68 2.20
N CYS A 51 12.12 11.44 1.97
CA CYS A 51 12.36 10.72 0.72
C CYS A 51 11.70 11.36 -0.52
N TYR A 52 10.75 12.27 -0.31
CA TYR A 52 10.14 13.10 -1.36
C TYR A 52 10.58 14.56 -1.32
N GLY A 53 11.57 14.91 -0.48
CA GLY A 53 12.18 16.24 -0.44
C GLY A 53 11.70 17.14 0.69
N ALA A 54 10.95 16.63 1.68
CA ALA A 54 10.63 17.38 2.89
C ALA A 54 11.92 17.76 3.64
N THR A 55 11.99 19.02 4.11
CA THR A 55 13.15 19.56 4.83
C THR A 55 12.86 19.92 6.27
N ARG A 56 11.58 20.02 6.66
CA ARG A 56 11.17 20.44 7.99
C ARG A 56 11.10 19.31 9.01
N VAL A 57 10.80 18.10 8.52
CA VAL A 57 10.70 16.89 9.34
C VAL A 57 11.52 15.80 8.68
N ALA A 58 12.34 15.11 9.46
CA ALA A 58 13.08 13.94 9.00
C ALA A 58 12.23 12.66 9.20
N THR A 59 12.15 11.83 8.18
CA THR A 59 11.40 10.55 8.21
C THR A 59 12.32 9.35 7.94
N PRO A 60 13.37 9.11 8.76
CA PRO A 60 14.46 8.20 8.42
C PRO A 60 14.02 6.74 8.24
N HIS A 61 12.98 6.31 8.93
CA HIS A 61 12.47 4.94 8.79
C HIS A 61 11.70 4.75 7.47
N ILE A 62 10.91 5.75 7.05
CA ILE A 62 10.21 5.74 5.76
C ILE A 62 11.24 5.88 4.63
N ASP A 63 12.25 6.73 4.80
CA ASP A 63 13.32 6.90 3.83
C ASP A 63 14.09 5.61 3.60
N ARG A 64 14.32 4.84 4.66
CA ARG A 64 14.95 3.51 4.55
C ARG A 64 14.07 2.54 3.78
N LEU A 65 12.75 2.50 4.03
CA LEU A 65 11.82 1.69 3.25
C LEU A 65 11.83 2.10 1.77
N ALA A 66 11.83 3.40 1.50
CA ALA A 66 11.90 3.93 0.13
C ALA A 66 13.21 3.57 -0.57
N ALA A 67 14.33 3.51 0.15
CA ALA A 67 15.64 3.12 -0.40
C ALA A 67 15.77 1.61 -0.63
N GLN A 68 15.09 0.79 0.14
CA GLN A 68 15.09 -0.67 0.04
C GLN A 68 14.01 -1.24 -0.88
N GLY A 69 13.00 -0.45 -1.21
CA GLY A 69 11.86 -0.85 -2.01
C GLY A 69 11.66 0.01 -3.25
N GLN A 70 10.42 0.17 -3.63
CA GLN A 70 10.00 1.01 -4.75
C GLN A 70 9.37 2.30 -4.23
N ARG A 71 9.79 3.43 -4.78
CA ARG A 71 9.20 4.73 -4.54
C ARG A 71 8.45 5.20 -5.78
N PHE A 72 7.15 5.40 -5.65
CA PHE A 72 6.31 5.88 -6.72
C PHE A 72 6.34 7.41 -6.76
N THR A 73 6.61 7.98 -7.92
CA THR A 73 6.58 9.44 -8.14
C THR A 73 5.21 9.94 -8.56
N ASN A 74 4.36 9.04 -9.05
CA ASN A 74 3.00 9.32 -9.53
C ASN A 74 2.04 8.25 -8.98
N ALA A 75 1.65 8.40 -7.71
CA ALA A 75 0.64 7.57 -7.08
C ALA A 75 -0.37 8.49 -6.37
N TYR A 76 -1.64 8.19 -6.54
CA TYR A 76 -2.73 9.05 -6.08
C TYR A 76 -3.73 8.24 -5.28
N ALA A 77 -4.18 8.80 -4.16
CA ALA A 77 -5.37 8.30 -3.47
C ALA A 77 -6.61 8.56 -4.33
N THR A 78 -7.64 7.74 -4.16
CA THR A 78 -8.89 7.88 -4.93
C THR A 78 -9.69 9.13 -4.56
N SER A 79 -9.38 9.76 -3.42
CA SER A 79 -9.96 11.01 -2.96
C SER A 79 -9.00 11.75 -2.01
N ALA A 80 -9.27 13.03 -1.79
CA ALA A 80 -8.51 13.88 -0.88
C ALA A 80 -8.95 13.76 0.60
N THR A 81 -10.05 13.04 0.88
CA THR A 81 -10.63 12.93 2.23
C THR A 81 -10.74 11.48 2.69
N SER A 82 -10.85 11.30 4.00
CA SER A 82 -10.68 10.02 4.70
C SER A 82 -11.65 8.93 4.21
N THR A 83 -12.96 9.08 4.42
CA THR A 83 -13.97 8.06 4.09
C THR A 83 -13.88 7.61 2.62
N PRO A 84 -13.93 8.50 1.63
CA PRO A 84 -13.89 8.06 0.23
C PRO A 84 -12.56 7.44 -0.18
N SER A 85 -11.42 7.88 0.39
CA SER A 85 -10.13 7.23 0.11
C SER A 85 -10.08 5.81 0.66
N ARG A 86 -10.58 5.58 1.89
CA ARG A 86 -10.64 4.27 2.53
C ARG A 86 -11.60 3.35 1.79
N PHE A 87 -12.76 3.88 1.37
CA PHE A 87 -13.71 3.16 0.52
C PHE A 87 -13.03 2.69 -0.78
N GLY A 88 -12.39 3.59 -1.49
CA GLY A 88 -11.73 3.26 -2.75
C GLY A 88 -10.60 2.25 -2.59
N LEU A 89 -9.83 2.33 -1.48
CA LEU A 89 -8.78 1.37 -1.15
C LEU A 89 -9.34 -0.04 -0.96
N LEU A 90 -10.39 -0.19 -0.15
CA LEU A 90 -10.92 -1.50 0.20
C LEU A 90 -11.75 -2.13 -0.92
N THR A 91 -12.47 -1.33 -1.69
CA THR A 91 -13.41 -1.84 -2.70
C THR A 91 -12.84 -1.86 -4.12
N GLY A 92 -11.72 -1.16 -4.36
CA GLY A 92 -11.21 -0.93 -5.72
C GLY A 92 -12.09 -0.05 -6.58
N MET A 93 -13.14 0.55 -6.02
CA MET A 93 -14.09 1.41 -6.73
C MET A 93 -13.83 2.88 -6.46
N TYR A 94 -14.03 3.73 -7.46
CA TYR A 94 -14.03 5.15 -7.25
C TYR A 94 -15.24 5.59 -6.41
N PRO A 95 -15.04 6.40 -5.35
CA PRO A 95 -16.10 6.75 -4.41
C PRO A 95 -17.29 7.49 -5.06
N TRP A 96 -17.07 8.27 -6.11
CA TRP A 96 -18.16 9.00 -6.81
C TRP A 96 -19.11 8.11 -7.60
N ARG A 97 -18.85 6.81 -7.70
CA ARG A 97 -19.76 5.85 -8.36
C ARG A 97 -20.95 5.49 -7.50
N LEU A 98 -20.83 5.69 -6.19
CA LEU A 98 -21.90 5.37 -5.23
C LEU A 98 -22.31 6.63 -4.46
N PRO A 99 -23.61 6.81 -4.16
CA PRO A 99 -24.05 7.82 -3.21
C PRO A 99 -23.50 7.48 -1.80
N ASN A 100 -23.49 8.48 -0.93
CA ASN A 100 -23.12 8.34 0.50
C ASN A 100 -21.66 7.95 0.79
N THR A 101 -20.75 8.11 -0.16
CA THR A 101 -19.31 7.87 0.02
C THR A 101 -18.53 9.13 0.39
N GLN A 102 -19.22 10.21 0.81
CA GLN A 102 -18.59 11.41 1.38
C GLN A 102 -18.07 11.13 2.79
N ILE A 103 -17.57 12.13 3.49
CA ILE A 103 -17.11 12.00 4.87
C ILE A 103 -18.28 11.50 5.74
N ALA A 104 -18.13 10.28 6.25
CA ALA A 104 -19.14 9.64 7.08
C ALA A 104 -19.22 10.30 8.47
N PRO A 105 -20.42 10.58 8.99
CA PRO A 105 -20.62 10.90 10.40
C PRO A 105 -20.12 9.79 11.33
N GLY A 106 -19.79 10.13 12.59
CA GLY A 106 -19.25 9.17 13.55
C GLY A 106 -20.17 8.00 13.92
N ASN A 107 -21.47 8.13 13.63
CA ASN A 107 -22.51 7.11 13.88
C ASN A 107 -23.12 6.58 12.58
N SER A 108 -22.47 6.75 11.44
CA SER A 108 -22.99 6.26 10.15
C SER A 108 -23.05 4.75 10.12
N GLU A 109 -24.02 4.22 9.38
CA GLU A 109 -24.06 2.83 8.95
C GLU A 109 -22.79 2.42 8.20
N LEU A 110 -22.52 1.12 8.12
CA LEU A 110 -21.45 0.60 7.27
C LEU A 110 -21.74 0.95 5.80
N ILE A 111 -20.84 1.72 5.16
CA ILE A 111 -21.04 2.22 3.80
C ILE A 111 -20.56 1.24 2.72
N ILE A 112 -19.78 0.23 3.10
CA ILE A 112 -19.39 -0.86 2.21
C ILE A 112 -20.46 -1.95 2.34
N ASP A 113 -21.09 -2.30 1.21
CA ASP A 113 -22.03 -3.41 1.17
C ASP A 113 -21.29 -4.71 1.55
N PRO A 114 -21.77 -5.51 2.52
CA PRO A 114 -21.17 -6.80 2.85
C PRO A 114 -21.09 -7.79 1.69
N GLU A 115 -21.90 -7.63 0.65
CA GLU A 115 -21.81 -8.44 -0.58
C GLU A 115 -20.70 -7.96 -1.53
N CYS A 116 -20.04 -6.83 -1.23
CA CYS A 116 -18.95 -6.32 -2.03
C CYS A 116 -17.67 -7.11 -1.76
N HIS A 117 -17.08 -7.68 -2.80
CA HIS A 117 -15.77 -8.34 -2.69
C HIS A 117 -14.67 -7.31 -2.49
N THR A 118 -14.08 -7.27 -1.30
CA THR A 118 -13.12 -6.27 -0.87
C THR A 118 -11.66 -6.73 -1.06
N LEU A 119 -10.71 -5.83 -0.77
CA LEU A 119 -9.30 -6.19 -0.67
C LEU A 119 -9.06 -7.25 0.42
N ALA A 120 -9.80 -7.19 1.54
CA ALA A 120 -9.69 -8.17 2.62
C ALA A 120 -10.18 -9.55 2.15
N ASP A 121 -11.31 -9.63 1.44
CA ASP A 121 -11.80 -10.89 0.85
C ASP A 121 -10.80 -11.46 -0.16
N ALA A 122 -10.23 -10.62 -1.02
CA ALA A 122 -9.24 -11.06 -1.99
C ALA A 122 -7.98 -11.65 -1.31
N MET A 123 -7.56 -11.08 -0.18
CA MET A 123 -6.46 -11.62 0.62
C MET A 123 -6.86 -12.91 1.31
N HIS A 124 -8.08 -12.99 1.85
CA HIS A 124 -8.62 -14.20 2.47
C HIS A 124 -8.72 -15.34 1.47
N ASP A 125 -9.22 -15.09 0.25
CA ASP A 125 -9.26 -16.06 -0.86
C ASP A 125 -7.86 -16.56 -1.25
N ALA A 126 -6.85 -15.70 -1.13
CA ALA A 126 -5.46 -16.08 -1.31
C ALA A 126 -4.90 -16.85 -0.09
N GLY A 127 -5.70 -17.09 0.95
CA GLY A 127 -5.36 -17.86 2.16
C GLY A 127 -4.54 -17.08 3.18
N TYR A 128 -4.68 -15.76 3.23
CA TYR A 128 -4.17 -14.94 4.32
C TYR A 128 -5.19 -14.83 5.44
N VAL A 129 -4.70 -14.63 6.65
CA VAL A 129 -5.47 -14.12 7.77
C VAL A 129 -5.38 -12.60 7.73
N THR A 130 -6.52 -11.92 7.79
CA THR A 130 -6.65 -10.49 7.55
C THR A 130 -7.00 -9.74 8.84
N GLY A 131 -6.41 -8.57 9.04
CA GLY A 131 -6.70 -7.73 10.20
C GLY A 131 -6.66 -6.24 9.87
N ALA A 132 -7.54 -5.46 10.50
CA ALA A 132 -7.58 -4.01 10.38
C ALA A 132 -7.37 -3.35 11.74
N VAL A 133 -6.40 -2.43 11.83
CA VAL A 133 -6.06 -1.72 13.06
C VAL A 133 -5.99 -0.23 12.81
N GLY A 134 -6.63 0.56 13.62
CA GLY A 134 -6.58 2.03 13.56
C GLY A 134 -7.88 2.69 13.14
N LYS A 135 -7.79 3.87 12.53
CA LYS A 135 -8.95 4.64 12.11
C LYS A 135 -9.72 3.91 11.00
N TRP A 136 -10.98 3.59 11.25
CA TRP A 136 -11.89 2.94 10.32
C TRP A 136 -12.57 3.92 9.37
N HIS A 137 -13.42 4.76 9.88
CA HIS A 137 -14.15 5.86 9.20
C HIS A 137 -14.96 5.44 7.96
N LEU A 138 -15.52 4.24 8.00
CA LEU A 138 -16.38 3.68 6.94
C LEU A 138 -17.77 3.29 7.48
N GLY A 139 -18.12 3.82 8.65
CA GLY A 139 -19.35 3.47 9.32
C GLY A 139 -19.35 2.05 9.88
N LEU A 140 -20.34 1.77 10.69
CA LEU A 140 -20.57 0.48 11.33
C LEU A 140 -22.08 0.28 11.51
N GLY A 141 -22.53 -0.96 11.61
CA GLY A 141 -23.93 -1.25 11.88
C GLY A 141 -24.86 -1.14 10.66
N PRO A 142 -26.16 -1.37 10.91
CA PRO A 142 -27.17 -1.46 9.87
C PRO A 142 -27.56 -0.10 9.31
N VAL A 143 -28.37 -0.12 8.25
CA VAL A 143 -29.02 1.08 7.70
C VAL A 143 -29.75 1.85 8.80
N GLY A 144 -29.52 3.15 8.87
CA GLY A 144 -30.06 4.04 9.90
C GLY A 144 -29.05 4.44 10.97
N GLY A 145 -27.86 3.85 10.96
CA GLY A 145 -26.74 4.24 11.79
C GLY A 145 -26.43 3.29 12.95
N THR A 146 -25.36 3.59 13.67
CA THR A 146 -24.80 2.72 14.71
C THR A 146 -25.41 3.03 16.07
N ASP A 147 -25.94 2.02 16.76
CA ASP A 147 -26.22 2.04 18.20
C ASP A 147 -25.05 1.40 18.95
N PHE A 148 -24.29 2.20 19.68
CA PHE A 148 -23.12 1.73 20.45
C PHE A 148 -23.48 1.03 21.77
N ASN A 149 -24.76 0.88 22.11
CA ASN A 149 -25.22 0.19 23.31
C ASN A 149 -25.48 -1.31 23.08
N VAL A 150 -25.43 -1.77 21.86
CA VAL A 150 -25.64 -3.17 21.44
C VAL A 150 -24.46 -3.70 20.64
N GLU A 151 -24.43 -5.01 20.38
CA GLU A 151 -23.47 -5.58 19.44
C GLU A 151 -23.65 -4.95 18.05
N ILE A 152 -22.56 -4.41 17.52
CA ILE A 152 -22.58 -3.69 16.24
C ILE A 152 -22.33 -4.68 15.12
N ARG A 153 -23.32 -4.84 14.23
CA ARG A 153 -23.24 -5.61 12.99
C ARG A 153 -24.08 -4.92 11.90
N PRO A 154 -23.65 -4.91 10.62
CA PRO A 154 -22.35 -5.39 10.13
C PRO A 154 -21.16 -4.52 10.54
N ASP A 155 -19.97 -5.11 10.57
CA ASP A 155 -18.71 -4.44 10.90
C ASP A 155 -17.58 -4.84 9.93
N ALA A 156 -16.32 -4.59 10.28
CA ALA A 156 -15.18 -4.92 9.43
C ALA A 156 -15.07 -6.43 9.12
N ARG A 157 -15.56 -7.29 10.00
CA ARG A 157 -15.55 -8.75 9.80
C ARG A 157 -16.53 -9.19 8.72
N ASP A 158 -17.59 -8.44 8.50
CA ASP A 158 -18.60 -8.72 7.46
C ASP A 158 -18.14 -8.32 6.06
N ILE A 159 -16.98 -7.69 5.96
CA ILE A 159 -16.35 -7.29 4.69
C ILE A 159 -14.92 -7.85 4.54
N GLY A 160 -14.68 -9.07 5.09
CA GLY A 160 -13.51 -9.87 4.82
C GLY A 160 -12.36 -9.80 5.82
N PHE A 161 -12.46 -9.02 6.91
CA PHE A 161 -11.44 -9.03 7.96
C PHE A 161 -11.73 -10.11 9.02
N ASP A 162 -10.70 -10.84 9.44
CA ASP A 162 -10.79 -11.83 10.53
C ASP A 162 -10.82 -11.15 11.90
N TYR A 163 -10.14 -9.98 12.05
CA TYR A 163 -10.07 -9.21 13.30
C TYR A 163 -9.75 -7.72 13.08
#